data_77ebdf3204d3bf3ac1ac91d01ee9beb0
#
_entry.id   77ebdf3204d3bf3ac1ac91d01ee9beb0
#
_cell.length_a   1.000
_cell.length_b   1.000
_cell.length_c   1.000
_cell.angle_alpha   90.00
_cell.angle_beta   90.00
_cell.angle_gamma   90.00
#
_symmetry.space_group_name_H-M   'P 1'
#
loop_
_entity.id
_entity.type
_entity.pdbx_description
1 polymer ?
#
loop_
_entity_poly.entity_id
_entity_poly.type
_entity_poly.pdbx_seq_one_letter_code
_entity_poly.pdbx_strand_id
1 'polypeptide(L)'
;MISEKNSIYFSNNKNEFFALDERTGVIKWKQTLNSNLRPTYADGLVFTVTLEGYLVVIDSRNGNIVRMTNLFEQIKKYKKNNIKPEGFIVARDEIYLSLNNGKLIIIDIKTGKSKNILKIDNGKISRPYVLNNNMYIVRDNSIIKLN
;
A
#
# COMPACT_ATOMS: atom_id res chain seq x y z
N MET A 1 7.67 3.66 -6.80
CA MET A 1 9.08 3.89 -6.39
C MET A 1 9.12 4.96 -5.32
N ILE A 2 9.89 4.77 -4.28
CA ILE A 2 10.23 5.75 -3.24
C ILE A 2 11.74 5.70 -2.96
N SER A 3 12.33 6.83 -2.52
CA SER A 3 13.68 6.91 -2.00
C SER A 3 13.62 7.29 -0.52
N GLU A 4 14.31 6.55 0.33
CA GLU A 4 14.37 6.78 1.77
C GLU A 4 15.60 6.08 2.37
N LYS A 5 16.30 6.79 3.29
CA LYS A 5 17.47 6.23 4.00
C LYS A 5 18.53 5.62 3.08
N ASN A 6 18.95 6.36 2.04
CA ASN A 6 19.91 5.92 1.03
C ASN A 6 19.52 4.64 0.27
N SER A 7 18.23 4.39 0.16
CA SER A 7 17.69 3.24 -0.57
C SER A 7 16.52 3.63 -1.45
N ILE A 8 16.47 3.04 -2.63
CA ILE A 8 15.34 3.15 -3.56
C ILE A 8 14.56 1.86 -3.51
N TYR A 9 13.26 1.95 -3.23
CA TYR A 9 12.34 0.81 -3.19
C TYR A 9 11.35 0.89 -4.35
N PHE A 10 11.23 -0.20 -5.10
CA PHE A 10 10.28 -0.29 -6.21
C PHE A 10 9.94 -1.73 -6.55
N SER A 11 8.85 -1.91 -7.28
CA SER A 11 8.45 -3.17 -7.90
C SER A 11 8.46 -3.04 -9.42
N ASN A 12 8.57 -4.18 -10.11
CA ASN A 12 8.45 -4.28 -11.54
C ASN A 12 7.27 -5.19 -11.95
N ASN A 13 7.03 -5.34 -13.25
CA ASN A 13 5.96 -6.17 -13.80
C ASN A 13 6.31 -7.69 -13.87
N LYS A 14 7.46 -8.09 -13.33
CA LYS A 14 7.91 -9.49 -13.25
C LYS A 14 7.75 -10.08 -11.85
N ASN A 15 6.91 -9.48 -11.01
CA ASN A 15 6.69 -9.86 -9.62
C ASN A 15 7.96 -9.77 -8.76
N GLU A 16 8.81 -8.78 -9.04
CA GLU A 16 10.01 -8.54 -8.27
C GLU A 16 9.90 -7.20 -7.55
N PHE A 17 10.31 -7.20 -6.28
CA PHE A 17 10.39 -6.02 -5.42
C PHE A 17 11.84 -5.84 -4.96
N PHE A 18 12.38 -4.64 -5.13
CA PHE A 18 13.80 -4.35 -4.93
C PHE A 18 14.04 -3.27 -3.90
N ALA A 19 15.17 -3.38 -3.21
CA ALA A 19 15.86 -2.26 -2.61
C ALA A 19 17.23 -2.09 -3.30
N LEU A 20 17.47 -0.91 -3.81
CA LEU A 20 18.77 -0.52 -4.37
C LEU A 20 19.45 0.47 -3.44
N ASP A 21 20.78 0.47 -3.45
CA ASP A 21 21.55 1.59 -2.92
C ASP A 21 21.34 2.81 -3.81
N GLU A 22 20.94 3.94 -3.22
CA GLU A 22 20.59 5.15 -3.96
C GLU A 22 21.78 5.76 -4.72
N ARG A 23 22.97 5.64 -4.17
CA ARG A 23 24.18 6.23 -4.75
C ARG A 23 24.81 5.35 -5.84
N THR A 24 24.82 4.03 -5.64
CA THR A 24 25.55 3.09 -6.51
C THR A 24 24.63 2.33 -7.47
N GLY A 25 23.32 2.28 -7.21
CA GLY A 25 22.37 1.46 -7.96
C GLY A 25 22.49 -0.04 -7.69
N VAL A 26 23.35 -0.46 -6.75
CA VAL A 26 23.54 -1.87 -6.42
C VAL A 26 22.33 -2.41 -5.65
N ILE A 27 21.90 -3.63 -6.01
CA ILE A 27 20.80 -4.31 -5.31
C ILE A 27 21.26 -4.66 -3.89
N LYS A 28 20.54 -4.10 -2.89
CA LYS A 28 20.72 -4.45 -1.47
C LYS A 28 20.01 -5.75 -1.13
N TRP A 29 18.77 -5.89 -1.62
CA TRP A 29 17.98 -7.10 -1.50
C TRP A 29 16.83 -7.12 -2.54
N LYS A 30 16.28 -8.31 -2.73
CA LYS A 30 15.16 -8.57 -3.64
C LYS A 30 14.16 -9.54 -3.01
N GLN A 31 12.87 -9.31 -3.27
CA GLN A 31 11.76 -10.20 -2.91
C GLN A 31 10.90 -10.51 -4.15
N THR A 32 10.24 -11.67 -4.14
CA THR A 32 9.27 -12.03 -5.17
C THR A 32 7.88 -11.64 -4.67
N LEU A 33 7.36 -10.50 -5.16
CA LEU A 33 6.07 -9.94 -4.77
C LEU A 33 5.34 -9.37 -5.98
N ASN A 34 4.09 -9.77 -6.16
CA ASN A 34 3.21 -9.24 -7.21
C ASN A 34 2.57 -7.91 -6.74
N SER A 35 3.34 -6.83 -6.79
CA SER A 35 2.87 -5.49 -6.42
C SER A 35 3.28 -4.48 -7.47
N ASN A 36 2.35 -3.62 -7.87
CA ASN A 36 2.61 -2.46 -8.72
C ASN A 36 2.33 -1.13 -8.01
N LEU A 37 1.97 -1.18 -6.74
CA LEU A 37 1.68 0.01 -5.97
C LEU A 37 2.96 0.67 -5.48
N ARG A 38 2.89 2.00 -5.32
CA ARG A 38 3.97 2.75 -4.70
C ARG A 38 4.14 2.30 -3.24
N PRO A 39 5.32 1.78 -2.84
CA PRO A 39 5.56 1.38 -1.45
C PRO A 39 5.61 2.61 -0.52
N THR A 40 5.59 2.36 0.78
CA THR A 40 5.76 3.38 1.82
C THR A 40 6.81 2.90 2.82
N TYR A 41 7.67 3.81 3.26
CA TYR A 41 8.66 3.55 4.31
C TYR A 41 8.19 4.22 5.61
N ALA A 42 8.28 3.51 6.72
CA ALA A 42 8.06 4.04 8.07
C ALA A 42 8.86 3.20 9.09
N ASP A 43 9.59 3.87 9.95
CA ASP A 43 10.27 3.27 11.12
C ASP A 43 11.13 2.02 10.81
N GLY A 44 11.91 2.07 9.73
CA GLY A 44 12.77 0.95 9.32
C GLY A 44 12.05 -0.18 8.59
N LEU A 45 10.76 -0.02 8.32
CA LEU A 45 9.94 -0.98 7.61
C LEU A 45 9.49 -0.43 6.26
N VAL A 46 9.42 -1.31 5.28
CA VAL A 46 8.85 -1.03 3.96
C VAL A 46 7.51 -1.73 3.86
N PHE A 47 6.47 -0.97 3.55
CA PHE A 47 5.11 -1.46 3.37
C PHE A 47 4.80 -1.52 1.87
N THR A 48 4.22 -2.61 1.43
CA THR A 48 3.64 -2.75 0.09
C THR A 48 2.37 -3.59 0.13
N VAL A 49 1.52 -3.45 -0.88
CA VAL A 49 0.30 -4.24 -1.02
C VAL A 49 0.37 -4.97 -2.35
N THR A 50 0.16 -6.28 -2.34
CA THR A 50 0.13 -7.09 -3.56
C THR A 50 -1.19 -6.92 -4.31
N LEU A 51 -1.21 -7.28 -5.58
CA LEU A 51 -2.43 -7.22 -6.41
C LEU A 51 -3.53 -8.17 -5.90
N GLU A 52 -3.14 -9.21 -5.18
CA GLU A 52 -4.05 -10.17 -4.54
C GLU A 52 -4.62 -9.66 -3.20
N GLY A 53 -4.17 -8.47 -2.75
CA GLY A 53 -4.66 -7.83 -1.52
C GLY A 53 -3.94 -8.26 -0.25
N TYR A 54 -2.68 -8.69 -0.34
CA TYR A 54 -1.86 -8.91 0.86
C TYR A 54 -1.08 -7.67 1.21
N LEU A 55 -1.20 -7.21 2.45
CA LEU A 55 -0.25 -6.28 3.05
C LEU A 55 1.04 -7.04 3.38
N VAL A 56 2.15 -6.57 2.86
CA VAL A 56 3.48 -7.13 3.12
C VAL A 56 4.31 -6.07 3.83
N VAL A 57 4.87 -6.43 4.97
CA VAL A 57 5.78 -5.60 5.76
C VAL A 57 7.17 -6.21 5.70
N ILE A 58 8.16 -5.44 5.27
CA ILE A 58 9.52 -5.90 4.98
C ILE A 58 10.50 -5.11 5.86
N ASP A 59 11.46 -5.78 6.50
CA ASP A 59 12.59 -5.11 7.16
C ASP A 59 13.47 -4.45 6.07
N SER A 60 13.61 -3.14 6.15
CA SER A 60 14.31 -2.37 5.13
C SER A 60 15.81 -2.69 5.01
N ARG A 61 16.42 -3.22 6.06
CA ARG A 61 17.87 -3.51 6.13
C ARG A 61 18.26 -4.75 5.35
N ASN A 62 17.44 -5.80 5.43
CA ASN A 62 17.78 -7.14 4.93
C ASN A 62 16.76 -7.73 3.95
N GLY A 63 15.60 -7.07 3.78
CA GLY A 63 14.54 -7.52 2.89
C GLY A 63 13.67 -8.66 3.44
N ASN A 64 13.85 -9.07 4.70
CA ASN A 64 13.04 -10.13 5.28
C ASN A 64 11.58 -9.69 5.46
N ILE A 65 10.66 -10.56 5.06
CA ILE A 65 9.23 -10.33 5.30
C ILE A 65 8.95 -10.53 6.79
N VAL A 66 8.58 -9.44 7.46
CA VAL A 66 8.25 -9.44 8.90
C VAL A 66 6.80 -9.89 9.10
N ARG A 67 5.91 -9.51 8.18
CA ARG A 67 4.49 -9.85 8.26
C ARG A 67 3.85 -9.83 6.89
N MET A 68 2.90 -10.75 6.69
CA MET A 68 2.01 -10.78 5.54
C MET A 68 0.57 -10.99 6.04
N THR A 69 -0.36 -10.12 5.64
CA THR A 69 -1.74 -10.15 6.11
C THR A 69 -2.69 -10.03 4.92
N ASN A 70 -3.67 -10.92 4.83
CA ASN A 70 -4.72 -10.87 3.81
C ASN A 70 -5.75 -9.79 4.17
N LEU A 71 -5.72 -8.67 3.45
CA LEU A 71 -6.64 -7.55 3.67
C LEU A 71 -8.05 -7.81 3.14
N PHE A 72 -8.19 -8.77 2.23
CA PHE A 72 -9.47 -9.11 1.61
C PHE A 72 -10.18 -10.28 2.31
N GLU A 73 -9.66 -10.77 3.43
CA GLU A 73 -10.27 -11.87 4.17
C GLU A 73 -11.72 -11.56 4.58
N GLN A 74 -11.98 -10.32 5.00
CA GLN A 74 -13.30 -9.85 5.40
C GLN A 74 -14.25 -9.53 4.23
N ILE A 75 -13.73 -9.54 2.99
CA ILE A 75 -14.53 -9.28 1.80
C ILE A 75 -15.17 -10.60 1.33
N LYS A 76 -16.47 -10.58 1.10
CA LYS A 76 -17.22 -11.77 0.64
C LYS A 76 -16.58 -12.38 -0.60
N LYS A 77 -16.42 -13.71 -0.60
CA LYS A 77 -15.66 -14.48 -1.60
C LYS A 77 -16.06 -14.19 -3.07
N TYR A 78 -17.36 -14.02 -3.35
CA TYR A 78 -17.86 -13.74 -4.70
C TYR A 78 -17.54 -12.32 -5.21
N LYS A 79 -17.14 -11.39 -4.31
CA LYS A 79 -16.75 -10.02 -4.66
C LYS A 79 -15.23 -9.86 -4.81
N LYS A 80 -14.44 -10.85 -4.40
CA LYS A 80 -12.97 -10.75 -4.37
C LYS A 80 -12.34 -10.69 -5.76
N ASN A 81 -12.88 -11.43 -6.73
CA ASN A 81 -12.24 -11.60 -8.04
C ASN A 81 -12.10 -10.30 -8.86
N ASN A 82 -12.92 -9.28 -8.57
CA ASN A 82 -12.90 -8.00 -9.28
C ASN A 82 -12.35 -6.85 -8.42
N ILE A 83 -11.92 -7.12 -7.18
CA ILE A 83 -11.41 -6.09 -6.27
C ILE A 83 -9.91 -6.00 -6.44
N LYS A 84 -9.43 -4.78 -6.74
CA LYS A 84 -8.00 -4.49 -6.88
C LYS A 84 -7.61 -3.31 -6.02
N PRO A 85 -6.45 -3.37 -5.36
CA PRO A 85 -5.87 -2.22 -4.67
C PRO A 85 -5.41 -1.18 -5.70
N GLU A 86 -5.68 0.10 -5.44
CA GLU A 86 -5.33 1.21 -6.33
C GLU A 86 -4.19 2.07 -5.76
N GLY A 87 -4.07 2.11 -4.46
CA GLY A 87 -3.00 2.81 -3.78
C GLY A 87 -3.23 2.89 -2.29
N PHE A 88 -2.19 3.16 -1.55
CA PHE A 88 -2.28 3.28 -0.10
C PHE A 88 -1.32 4.34 0.44
N ILE A 89 -1.57 4.77 1.66
CA ILE A 89 -0.66 5.58 2.48
C ILE A 89 -0.59 5.01 3.89
N VAL A 90 0.51 5.28 4.55
CA VAL A 90 0.67 5.12 6.00
C VAL A 90 0.54 6.50 6.63
N ALA A 91 -0.35 6.63 7.61
CA ALA A 91 -0.55 7.87 8.36
C ALA A 91 -0.80 7.54 9.83
N ARG A 92 0.09 8.00 10.72
CA ARG A 92 0.09 7.65 12.14
C ARG A 92 0.16 6.12 12.34
N ASP A 93 -0.81 5.55 13.06
CA ASP A 93 -0.90 4.11 13.35
C ASP A 93 -1.81 3.34 12.37
N GLU A 94 -2.13 3.92 11.22
CA GLU A 94 -3.08 3.37 10.27
C GLU A 94 -2.56 3.36 8.83
N ILE A 95 -3.02 2.38 8.08
CA ILE A 95 -2.84 2.29 6.63
C ILE A 95 -4.21 2.52 5.99
N TYR A 96 -4.26 3.41 5.03
CA TYR A 96 -5.45 3.74 4.25
C TYR A 96 -5.27 3.19 2.84
N LEU A 97 -6.03 2.16 2.50
CA LEU A 97 -5.96 1.46 1.21
C LEU A 97 -7.20 1.75 0.37
N SER A 98 -7.01 2.39 -0.78
CA SER A 98 -8.07 2.60 -1.77
C SER A 98 -8.21 1.41 -2.72
N LEU A 99 -9.45 1.14 -3.11
CA LEU A 99 -9.81 0.04 -4.00
C LEU A 99 -10.50 0.56 -5.28
N ASN A 100 -10.42 -0.25 -6.34
CA ASN A 100 -11.04 0.04 -7.64
C ASN A 100 -12.58 0.12 -7.62
N ASN A 101 -13.23 -0.34 -6.55
CA ASN A 101 -14.68 -0.30 -6.36
C ASN A 101 -15.15 0.85 -5.47
N GLY A 102 -14.33 1.89 -5.29
CA GLY A 102 -14.64 3.08 -4.53
C GLY A 102 -14.65 2.91 -3.00
N LYS A 103 -14.09 1.84 -2.49
CA LYS A 103 -13.92 1.62 -1.05
C LYS A 103 -12.55 2.04 -0.58
N LEU A 104 -12.50 2.53 0.65
CA LEU A 104 -11.28 2.80 1.41
C LEU A 104 -11.26 1.86 2.63
N ILE A 105 -10.22 1.04 2.74
CA ILE A 105 -10.01 0.18 3.91
C ILE A 105 -9.04 0.90 4.85
N ILE A 106 -9.42 0.99 6.12
CA ILE A 106 -8.56 1.48 7.20
C ILE A 106 -8.02 0.28 7.96
N ILE A 107 -6.70 0.19 8.07
CA ILE A 107 -5.99 -0.97 8.58
C ILE A 107 -5.11 -0.52 9.74
N ASP A 108 -5.15 -1.23 10.85
CA ASP A 108 -4.23 -1.03 11.96
C ASP A 108 -2.80 -1.45 11.56
N ILE A 109 -1.84 -0.54 11.70
CA ILE A 109 -0.46 -0.78 11.25
C ILE A 109 0.24 -1.87 12.06
N LYS A 110 -0.08 -1.99 13.35
CA LYS A 110 0.57 -2.93 14.27
C LYS A 110 0.09 -4.36 14.04
N THR A 111 -1.21 -4.54 13.85
CA THR A 111 -1.82 -5.86 13.69
C THR A 111 -2.02 -6.28 12.24
N GLY A 112 -2.07 -5.33 11.31
CA GLY A 112 -2.42 -5.55 9.91
C GLY A 112 -3.90 -5.86 9.68
N LYS A 113 -4.75 -5.77 10.72
CA LYS A 113 -6.19 -6.07 10.62
C LYS A 113 -6.97 -4.85 10.17
N SER A 114 -8.01 -5.08 9.36
CA SER A 114 -8.95 -4.03 8.96
C SER A 114 -9.75 -3.54 10.16
N LYS A 115 -9.74 -2.23 10.41
CA LYS A 115 -10.52 -1.55 11.44
C LYS A 115 -11.87 -1.10 10.91
N ASN A 116 -11.88 -0.60 9.67
CA ASN A 116 -13.09 -0.07 9.03
C ASN A 116 -12.99 -0.12 7.51
N ILE A 117 -14.16 -0.12 6.85
CA ILE A 117 -14.28 -0.04 5.39
C ILE A 117 -15.29 1.07 5.07
N LEU A 118 -14.81 2.13 4.47
CA LEU A 118 -15.63 3.28 4.06
C LEU A 118 -16.00 3.16 2.57
N LYS A 119 -17.24 3.44 2.24
CA LYS A 119 -17.69 3.60 0.86
C LYS A 119 -17.55 5.08 0.47
N ILE A 120 -16.62 5.38 -0.42
CA ILE A 120 -16.36 6.75 -0.88
C ILE A 120 -17.09 7.03 -2.19
N ASP A 121 -17.07 6.05 -3.12
CA ASP A 121 -17.70 6.17 -4.44
C ASP A 121 -18.20 4.80 -4.94
N ASN A 122 -18.84 4.79 -6.10
CA ASN A 122 -19.23 3.57 -6.81
C ASN A 122 -18.16 3.10 -7.80
N GLY A 123 -17.29 3.99 -8.23
CA GLY A 123 -16.18 3.74 -9.16
C GLY A 123 -14.82 3.75 -8.48
N LYS A 124 -13.79 3.74 -9.31
CA LYS A 124 -12.39 3.82 -8.90
C LYS A 124 -12.09 5.13 -8.19
N ILE A 125 -11.33 5.04 -7.11
CA ILE A 125 -10.79 6.19 -6.36
C ILE A 125 -9.27 6.18 -6.39
N SER A 126 -8.66 7.36 -6.31
CA SER A 126 -7.20 7.48 -6.28
C SER A 126 -6.60 6.95 -4.99
N ARG A 127 -5.28 6.79 -4.98
CA ARG A 127 -4.49 6.73 -3.75
C ARG A 127 -4.87 7.91 -2.85
N PRO A 128 -5.02 7.70 -1.52
CA PRO A 128 -5.22 8.82 -0.60
C PRO A 128 -3.98 9.72 -0.52
N TYR A 129 -4.20 11.01 -0.27
CA TYR A 129 -3.17 12.01 -0.06
C TYR A 129 -3.42 12.71 1.27
N VAL A 130 -2.35 13.03 2.01
CA VAL A 130 -2.43 13.81 3.23
C VAL A 130 -1.74 15.15 3.01
N LEU A 131 -2.46 16.22 3.31
CA LEU A 131 -1.97 17.59 3.28
C LEU A 131 -2.56 18.36 4.47
N ASN A 132 -1.70 19.02 5.25
CA ASN A 132 -2.11 19.82 6.42
C ASN A 132 -3.06 19.06 7.37
N ASN A 133 -2.71 17.83 7.71
CA ASN A 133 -3.49 16.90 8.56
C ASN A 133 -4.89 16.55 8.03
N ASN A 134 -5.19 16.85 6.79
CA ASN A 134 -6.42 16.43 6.13
C ASN A 134 -6.10 15.35 5.08
N MET A 135 -7.02 14.42 4.91
CA MET A 135 -6.92 13.39 3.88
C MET A 135 -7.78 13.77 2.68
N TYR A 136 -7.23 13.55 1.50
CA TYR A 136 -7.89 13.82 0.23
C TYR A 136 -7.86 12.60 -0.68
N ILE A 137 -8.94 12.40 -1.42
CA ILE A 137 -9.06 11.36 -2.46
C ILE A 137 -9.58 12.03 -3.73
N VAL A 138 -8.98 11.70 -4.86
CA VAL A 138 -9.47 12.11 -6.18
C VAL A 138 -10.38 11.01 -6.72
N ARG A 139 -11.55 11.40 -7.21
CA ARG A 139 -12.46 10.56 -8.01
C ARG A 139 -12.91 11.34 -9.24
N ASP A 140 -12.89 10.72 -10.41
CA ASP A 140 -13.22 11.37 -11.67
C ASP A 140 -12.59 12.79 -11.74
N ASN A 141 -13.41 13.83 -11.79
CA ASN A 141 -12.98 15.22 -11.88
C ASN A 141 -13.14 15.99 -10.55
N SER A 142 -13.23 15.30 -9.41
CA SER A 142 -13.43 15.93 -8.11
C SER A 142 -12.45 15.46 -7.04
N ILE A 143 -12.19 16.36 -6.07
CA ILE A 143 -11.38 16.06 -4.89
C ILE A 143 -12.32 16.00 -3.68
N ILE A 144 -12.26 14.87 -2.97
CA ILE A 144 -13.02 14.66 -1.74
C ILE A 144 -12.06 14.85 -0.57
N LYS A 145 -12.43 15.69 0.38
CA LYS A 145 -11.79 15.79 1.69
C LYS A 145 -12.50 14.85 2.65
N LEU A 146 -11.72 13.97 3.28
CA LEU A 146 -12.18 13.10 4.36
C LEU A 146 -11.87 13.77 5.70
N ASN A 147 -12.87 13.86 6.55
CA ASN A 147 -12.72 14.40 7.90
C ASN A 147 -12.44 13.28 8.91
#